data_2efe304a102be594fd2df3e570661077
#
_entry.id   2efe304a102be594fd2df3e570661077
#
_cell.length_a   1.000
_cell.length_b   1.000
_cell.length_c   1.000
_cell.angle_alpha   90.00
_cell.angle_beta   90.00
_cell.angle_gamma   90.00
#
_symmetry.space_group_name_H-M   'P 1'
#
loop_
_entity.id
_entity.type
_entity.pdbx_description
1 polymer ?
#
loop_
_entity_poly.entity_id
_entity_poly.type
_entity_poly.pdbx_seq_one_letter_code
_entity_poly.pdbx_strand_id
1 'polypeptide(L)'
;MTKKLISSLLTLSLLWAVTSCTAQKQTHQNTVKVLTTTGDRLYDLSTYTTTLQKNNKNNNTPDITLMPNEKYQTIYGFGAAITGATCYNLMQMAPADRKAFLTTTFSETEGFGQNYVRVSIGCSDFSLSEYTLCDTKGIQNFALTNEEKNYLIPILQEILAINPKVQIIGSPWTAPRWMKVNNLTDLQPYNEWTSGQLNPAYYHDYALYFAKWLQAMKDNQINVEAITIQNEPLNRQNSASMYMGWDEQLAFIKNELGKTLRDKGFPNVKIYLFDHNYNYDNIESQKQYPIHIYKDPQASQYVAGTAFHNYGGTTSELSNIHNQFPDKELIFTESSIGKWNDGRNLKRRLTEDMEELGIKTLNNHCKAVIVWNLLLDEHGAPNRDKGCKTCFGAVDIQTSNYKTMQRNSHYYVISHLAAVIKQGATRIGIQNNTNNQILSTAFQNPDNTLALIVVNKNQQPTPLTVKHTNTYFTYQLPPNSVVSFLIPQN
;
A
#
# COMPACT_ATOMS: atom_id res chain seq x y z
N MET A 1 38.75 47.26 49.68
CA MET A 1 38.64 45.87 50.12
C MET A 1 37.22 45.38 49.85
N THR A 2 37.06 44.47 48.92
CA THR A 2 35.98 43.49 48.71
C THR A 2 35.79 43.23 47.22
N LYS A 3 36.71 42.46 46.66
CA LYS A 3 36.52 41.73 45.37
C LYS A 3 37.06 40.31 45.62
N LYS A 4 36.20 39.39 45.97
CA LYS A 4 36.42 37.92 45.90
C LYS A 4 35.22 37.23 46.59
N LEU A 5 34.15 36.97 45.83
CA LEU A 5 33.13 36.00 46.24
C LEU A 5 32.03 35.82 45.17
N ILE A 6 32.40 35.75 43.88
CA ILE A 6 31.41 35.43 42.80
C ILE A 6 31.95 34.36 41.82
N SER A 7 32.98 33.60 42.21
CA SER A 7 33.58 32.65 41.23
C SER A 7 33.28 31.17 41.51
N SER A 8 32.54 30.81 42.56
CA SER A 8 32.36 29.43 42.96
C SER A 8 30.93 28.85 42.77
N LEU A 9 29.96 29.68 42.36
CA LEU A 9 28.58 29.19 42.12
C LEU A 9 28.24 28.87 40.66
N LEU A 10 29.06 29.24 39.66
CA LEU A 10 28.81 28.95 38.25
C LEU A 10 29.31 27.58 37.79
N THR A 11 30.20 26.92 38.54
CA THR A 11 30.76 25.62 38.17
C THR A 11 29.91 24.43 38.62
N LEU A 12 29.05 24.58 39.64
CA LEU A 12 28.17 23.48 40.06
C LEU A 12 26.89 23.30 39.22
N SER A 13 26.41 24.38 38.61
CA SER A 13 25.22 24.31 37.72
C SER A 13 25.48 23.67 36.36
N LEU A 14 26.72 23.73 35.84
CA LEU A 14 27.08 23.09 34.57
C LEU A 14 27.26 21.58 34.68
N LEU A 15 27.68 21.04 35.84
CA LEU A 15 27.80 19.56 35.99
C LEU A 15 26.44 18.87 36.10
N TRP A 16 25.41 19.50 36.64
CA TRP A 16 24.06 18.93 36.73
C TRP A 16 23.32 18.91 35.38
N ALA A 17 23.56 19.90 34.52
CA ALA A 17 22.94 19.96 33.18
C ALA A 17 23.53 18.90 32.23
N VAL A 18 24.82 18.57 32.35
CA VAL A 18 25.47 17.56 31.49
C VAL A 18 25.06 16.14 31.90
N THR A 19 24.88 15.85 33.19
CA THR A 19 24.46 14.51 33.65
C THR A 19 22.97 14.24 33.33
N SER A 20 22.10 15.22 33.43
CA SER A 20 20.69 15.04 33.03
C SER A 20 20.50 14.85 31.50
N CYS A 21 21.32 15.53 30.69
CA CYS A 21 21.26 15.41 29.23
C CYS A 21 21.81 14.06 28.72
N THR A 22 22.83 13.49 29.39
CA THR A 22 23.38 12.16 29.05
C THR A 22 22.46 11.02 29.53
N ALA A 23 21.83 11.15 30.70
CA ALA A 23 20.87 10.16 31.20
C ALA A 23 19.60 10.11 30.33
N GLN A 24 19.10 11.25 29.88
CA GLN A 24 17.94 11.34 28.99
C GLN A 24 18.24 10.82 27.57
N LYS A 25 19.45 11.05 27.04
CA LYS A 25 19.91 10.46 25.77
C LYS A 25 20.08 8.93 25.87
N GLN A 26 20.59 8.43 26.97
CA GLN A 26 20.82 7.00 27.18
C GLN A 26 19.52 6.20 27.37
N THR A 27 18.47 6.79 27.94
CA THR A 27 17.16 6.15 28.08
C THR A 27 16.42 6.01 26.73
N HIS A 28 16.57 6.95 25.80
CA HIS A 28 16.00 6.83 24.45
C HIS A 28 16.70 5.80 23.58
N GLN A 29 17.99 5.57 23.77
CA GLN A 29 18.79 4.64 22.95
C GLN A 29 18.43 3.17 23.17
N ASN A 30 17.80 2.80 24.29
CA ASN A 30 17.48 1.42 24.63
C ASN A 30 15.97 1.11 24.61
N THR A 31 15.13 2.01 24.14
CA THR A 31 13.67 1.85 24.16
C THR A 31 13.15 1.31 22.85
N VAL A 32 12.56 0.12 22.85
CA VAL A 32 11.82 -0.46 21.73
C VAL A 32 10.36 0.02 21.81
N LYS A 33 9.89 0.68 20.76
CA LYS A 33 8.47 1.04 20.66
C LYS A 33 7.67 -0.16 20.15
N VAL A 34 6.49 -0.37 20.70
CA VAL A 34 5.62 -1.51 20.42
C VAL A 34 4.24 -1.01 20.07
N LEU A 35 3.69 -1.49 18.95
CA LEU A 35 2.32 -1.27 18.51
C LEU A 35 1.60 -2.62 18.52
N THR A 36 0.45 -2.72 19.18
CA THR A 36 -0.26 -4.00 19.37
C THR A 36 -1.73 -3.87 19.00
N THR A 37 -2.24 -4.85 18.25
CA THR A 37 -3.67 -5.05 18.01
C THR A 37 -4.03 -6.51 18.25
N THR A 38 -5.19 -6.76 18.89
CA THR A 38 -5.75 -8.10 19.09
C THR A 38 -7.10 -8.25 18.37
N GLY A 39 -7.42 -9.48 18.00
CA GLY A 39 -8.67 -9.78 17.30
C GLY A 39 -9.94 -9.47 18.10
N ASP A 40 -9.86 -9.45 19.43
CA ASP A 40 -10.95 -9.06 20.35
C ASP A 40 -10.99 -7.55 20.64
N ARG A 41 -10.08 -6.76 20.05
CA ARG A 41 -9.90 -5.32 20.26
C ARG A 41 -9.54 -4.90 21.71
N LEU A 42 -9.09 -5.83 22.54
CA LEU A 42 -8.54 -5.47 23.86
C LEU A 42 -7.36 -4.51 23.72
N TYR A 43 -6.57 -4.73 22.67
CA TYR A 43 -5.55 -3.80 22.17
C TYR A 43 -5.96 -3.33 20.79
N ASP A 44 -6.13 -2.03 20.59
CA ASP A 44 -6.56 -1.40 19.35
C ASP A 44 -5.52 -0.35 18.90
N LEU A 45 -4.52 -0.79 18.13
CA LEU A 45 -3.34 0.02 17.78
C LEU A 45 -2.70 0.66 19.01
N SER A 46 -2.65 -0.11 20.10
CA SER A 46 -2.16 0.36 21.40
C SER A 46 -0.65 0.40 21.43
N THR A 47 -0.09 1.51 21.94
CA THR A 47 1.36 1.73 21.97
C THR A 47 1.94 1.45 23.35
N TYR A 48 3.08 0.74 23.35
CA TYR A 48 3.85 0.37 24.54
C TYR A 48 5.34 0.55 24.29
N THR A 49 6.12 0.29 25.32
CA THR A 49 7.58 0.23 25.21
C THR A 49 8.13 -0.99 25.96
N THR A 50 9.23 -1.53 25.45
CA THR A 50 10.09 -2.48 26.16
C THR A 50 11.55 -2.05 26.03
N THR A 51 12.46 -2.68 26.76
CA THR A 51 13.85 -2.21 26.86
C THR A 51 14.82 -3.22 26.26
N LEU A 52 15.75 -2.75 25.43
CA LEU A 52 16.91 -3.54 25.00
C LEU A 52 17.84 -3.81 26.17
N GLN A 53 18.30 -5.05 26.30
CA GLN A 53 19.22 -5.53 27.33
C GLN A 53 20.47 -6.13 26.67
N LYS A 54 21.65 -5.92 27.28
CA LYS A 54 22.91 -6.47 26.76
C LYS A 54 23.06 -7.98 26.98
N ASN A 55 22.38 -8.54 27.96
CA ASN A 55 22.44 -9.96 28.27
C ASN A 55 21.06 -10.60 28.15
N ASN A 56 21.00 -11.79 27.62
CA ASN A 56 19.81 -12.63 27.70
C ASN A 56 19.71 -13.19 29.10
N LYS A 57 18.84 -12.64 29.94
CA LYS A 57 18.68 -13.03 31.35
C LYS A 57 18.34 -14.53 31.54
N ASN A 58 17.78 -15.15 30.48
CA ASN A 58 17.30 -16.53 30.57
C ASN A 58 18.23 -17.55 29.89
N ASN A 59 19.35 -17.12 29.29
CA ASN A 59 20.30 -17.96 28.54
C ASN A 59 19.66 -18.90 27.49
N ASN A 60 18.39 -18.64 27.09
CA ASN A 60 17.68 -19.44 26.13
C ASN A 60 18.04 -19.02 24.70
N THR A 61 17.92 -19.94 23.74
CA THR A 61 17.98 -19.61 22.32
C THR A 61 16.92 -18.56 21.97
N PRO A 62 17.28 -17.46 21.30
CA PRO A 62 16.30 -16.47 20.88
C PRO A 62 15.26 -17.08 19.93
N ASP A 63 13.99 -16.64 20.07
CA ASP A 63 12.91 -17.03 19.18
C ASP A 63 13.10 -16.42 17.78
N ILE A 64 13.53 -15.16 17.73
CA ILE A 64 13.84 -14.43 16.50
C ILE A 64 15.22 -13.79 16.63
N THR A 65 16.08 -14.00 15.61
CA THR A 65 17.34 -13.27 15.46
C THR A 65 17.28 -12.43 14.18
N LEU A 66 17.47 -11.12 14.32
CA LEU A 66 17.49 -10.19 13.18
C LEU A 66 18.86 -10.22 12.50
N MET A 67 18.91 -10.28 11.17
CA MET A 67 20.12 -10.43 10.35
C MET A 67 20.25 -9.23 9.37
N PRO A 68 20.65 -8.03 9.82
CA PRO A 68 20.65 -6.80 8.99
C PRO A 68 21.61 -6.87 7.80
N ASN A 69 22.57 -7.80 7.81
CA ASN A 69 23.52 -8.00 6.72
C ASN A 69 22.93 -8.78 5.53
N GLU A 70 21.82 -9.51 5.75
CA GLU A 70 21.07 -10.18 4.70
C GLU A 70 20.01 -9.23 4.16
N LYS A 71 20.27 -8.63 3.01
CA LYS A 71 19.42 -7.57 2.42
C LYS A 71 18.65 -8.09 1.23
N TYR A 72 17.39 -7.66 1.13
CA TYR A 72 16.47 -7.98 0.05
C TYR A 72 15.94 -6.69 -0.60
N GLN A 73 14.65 -6.65 -0.96
CA GLN A 73 14.05 -5.50 -1.64
C GLN A 73 13.92 -4.27 -0.74
N THR A 74 13.93 -3.10 -1.39
CA THR A 74 13.59 -1.80 -0.78
C THR A 74 12.08 -1.58 -0.83
N ILE A 75 11.51 -1.04 0.25
CA ILE A 75 10.08 -0.79 0.41
C ILE A 75 9.72 0.63 -0.05
N TYR A 76 8.65 0.74 -0.83
CA TYR A 76 8.08 2.02 -1.26
C TYR A 76 7.05 2.53 -0.27
N GLY A 77 6.12 1.69 0.16
CA GLY A 77 5.13 2.11 1.11
C GLY A 77 3.91 1.18 1.24
N PHE A 78 2.98 1.65 2.06
CA PHE A 78 1.77 0.93 2.44
C PHE A 78 0.58 1.89 2.47
N GLY A 79 -0.59 1.42 2.04
CA GLY A 79 -1.78 2.25 2.08
C GLY A 79 -3.01 1.58 1.48
N ALA A 80 -3.94 2.41 1.02
CA ALA A 80 -5.21 1.96 0.49
C ALA A 80 -5.62 2.77 -0.75
N ALA A 81 -6.60 2.27 -1.49
CA ALA A 81 -7.15 3.01 -2.61
C ALA A 81 -8.04 4.17 -2.14
N ILE A 82 -7.82 5.31 -2.78
CA ILE A 82 -8.62 6.53 -2.62
C ILE A 82 -9.58 6.60 -3.82
N THR A 83 -10.64 5.80 -3.73
CA THR A 83 -11.66 5.69 -4.77
C THR A 83 -12.64 6.86 -4.76
N GLY A 84 -13.47 7.02 -5.80
CA GLY A 84 -14.56 8.00 -5.82
C GLY A 84 -15.50 7.85 -4.61
N ALA A 85 -15.82 6.60 -4.22
CA ALA A 85 -16.61 6.30 -3.03
C ALA A 85 -15.92 6.74 -1.73
N THR A 86 -14.64 6.45 -1.59
CA THR A 86 -13.83 6.92 -0.44
C THR A 86 -13.86 8.45 -0.36
N CYS A 87 -13.61 9.12 -1.48
CA CYS A 87 -13.61 10.58 -1.54
C CYS A 87 -14.99 11.18 -1.22
N TYR A 88 -16.05 10.59 -1.76
CA TYR A 88 -17.42 11.01 -1.45
C TYR A 88 -17.71 10.92 0.05
N ASN A 89 -17.47 9.78 0.68
CA ASN A 89 -17.73 9.58 2.11
C ASN A 89 -16.87 10.52 2.97
N LEU A 90 -15.60 10.75 2.63
CA LEU A 90 -14.75 11.73 3.30
C LEU A 90 -15.30 13.14 3.19
N MET A 91 -15.83 13.54 2.03
CA MET A 91 -16.39 14.87 1.82
C MET A 91 -17.73 15.09 2.56
N GLN A 92 -18.45 14.03 2.94
CA GLN A 92 -19.63 14.13 3.80
C GLN A 92 -19.26 14.37 5.27
N MET A 93 -18.04 14.07 5.70
CA MET A 93 -17.58 14.31 7.08
C MET A 93 -17.47 15.82 7.36
N ALA A 94 -17.71 16.22 8.60
CA ALA A 94 -17.32 17.55 9.05
C ALA A 94 -15.81 17.79 8.82
N PRO A 95 -15.38 18.97 8.34
CA PRO A 95 -13.98 19.20 7.98
C PRO A 95 -12.98 18.88 9.09
N ALA A 96 -13.32 19.13 10.36
CA ALA A 96 -12.46 18.84 11.50
C ALA A 96 -12.31 17.31 11.73
N ASP A 97 -13.41 16.55 11.64
CA ASP A 97 -13.41 15.10 11.80
C ASP A 97 -12.67 14.43 10.64
N ARG A 98 -12.87 14.91 9.39
CA ARG A 98 -12.11 14.46 8.21
C ARG A 98 -10.61 14.71 8.35
N LYS A 99 -10.21 15.92 8.75
CA LYS A 99 -8.82 16.26 9.00
C LYS A 99 -8.20 15.34 10.07
N ALA A 100 -8.90 15.09 11.17
CA ALA A 100 -8.43 14.21 12.24
C ALA A 100 -8.23 12.77 11.74
N PHE A 101 -9.16 12.24 10.95
CA PHE A 101 -9.04 10.91 10.34
C PHE A 101 -7.87 10.83 9.37
N LEU A 102 -7.72 11.80 8.47
CA LEU A 102 -6.61 11.84 7.51
C LEU A 102 -5.26 12.01 8.22
N THR A 103 -5.17 12.85 9.26
CA THR A 103 -3.96 13.00 10.08
C THR A 103 -3.59 11.69 10.76
N THR A 104 -4.55 11.02 11.39
CA THR A 104 -4.31 9.71 12.04
C THR A 104 -3.83 8.65 11.03
N THR A 105 -4.31 8.72 9.79
CA THR A 105 -3.97 7.75 8.74
C THR A 105 -2.61 8.04 8.10
N PHE A 106 -2.35 9.28 7.69
CA PHE A 106 -1.24 9.64 6.79
C PHE A 106 -0.07 10.33 7.47
N SER A 107 -0.24 10.98 8.63
CA SER A 107 0.86 11.67 9.30
C SER A 107 1.93 10.69 9.81
N GLU A 108 3.21 10.96 9.51
CA GLU A 108 4.35 10.16 10.02
C GLU A 108 4.61 10.39 11.51
N THR A 109 4.14 11.51 12.09
CA THR A 109 4.43 11.93 13.46
C THR A 109 3.23 11.85 14.39
N GLU A 110 2.04 12.11 13.88
CA GLU A 110 0.79 12.17 14.63
C GLU A 110 -0.16 11.01 14.30
N GLY A 111 0.24 10.14 13.37
CA GLY A 111 -0.57 9.04 12.88
C GLY A 111 0.25 7.79 12.59
N PHE A 112 -0.27 6.95 11.69
CA PHE A 112 0.35 5.68 11.31
C PHE A 112 1.27 5.80 10.10
N GLY A 113 1.27 6.93 9.38
CA GLY A 113 2.19 7.19 8.28
C GLY A 113 1.94 6.36 7.03
N GLN A 114 0.67 6.02 6.72
CA GLN A 114 0.36 5.44 5.42
C GLN A 114 0.85 6.38 4.30
N ASN A 115 1.49 5.84 3.27
CA ASN A 115 2.24 6.67 2.34
C ASN A 115 2.22 6.18 0.89
N TYR A 116 1.34 5.23 0.55
CA TYR A 116 1.16 4.82 -0.84
C TYR A 116 -0.32 4.61 -1.14
N VAL A 117 -0.87 5.39 -2.05
CA VAL A 117 -2.29 5.33 -2.39
C VAL A 117 -2.50 4.99 -3.86
N ARG A 118 -3.59 4.29 -4.15
CA ARG A 118 -4.02 3.95 -5.51
C ARG A 118 -5.29 4.72 -5.85
N VAL A 119 -5.33 5.28 -7.06
CA VAL A 119 -6.48 6.02 -7.57
C VAL A 119 -6.92 5.47 -8.93
N SER A 120 -8.20 5.56 -9.25
CA SER A 120 -8.68 5.23 -10.59
C SER A 120 -8.39 6.35 -11.59
N ILE A 121 -8.12 6.00 -12.86
CA ILE A 121 -8.07 6.92 -13.99
C ILE A 121 -9.42 6.85 -14.69
N GLY A 122 -10.31 7.79 -14.41
CA GLY A 122 -11.73 7.67 -14.68
C GLY A 122 -12.46 6.86 -13.60
N CYS A 123 -13.60 6.27 -13.94
CA CYS A 123 -14.37 5.51 -12.95
C CYS A 123 -13.74 4.15 -12.61
N SER A 124 -14.09 3.66 -11.42
CA SER A 124 -14.00 2.29 -11.00
C SER A 124 -15.39 1.78 -10.61
N ASP A 125 -15.49 0.55 -10.13
CA ASP A 125 -16.72 0.00 -9.54
C ASP A 125 -17.16 0.72 -8.24
N PHE A 126 -16.26 1.52 -7.64
CA PHE A 126 -16.52 2.39 -6.48
C PHE A 126 -16.44 3.88 -6.84
N SER A 127 -17.09 4.26 -7.92
CA SER A 127 -17.32 5.66 -8.34
C SER A 127 -18.79 6.04 -8.22
N LEU A 128 -19.11 7.33 -8.34
CA LEU A 128 -20.49 7.82 -8.26
C LEU A 128 -21.24 7.59 -9.59
N SER A 129 -20.50 7.55 -10.71
CA SER A 129 -21.03 7.28 -12.05
C SER A 129 -20.07 6.43 -12.88
N GLU A 130 -20.55 5.88 -14.01
CA GLU A 130 -19.66 5.36 -15.03
C GLU A 130 -19.23 6.49 -15.95
N TYR A 131 -17.91 6.68 -16.10
CA TYR A 131 -17.32 7.69 -16.95
C TYR A 131 -15.87 7.38 -17.28
N THR A 132 -15.38 7.97 -18.37
CA THR A 132 -13.95 8.18 -18.58
C THR A 132 -13.67 9.68 -18.69
N LEU A 133 -12.43 10.06 -18.73
CA LEU A 133 -12.04 11.46 -18.89
C LEU A 133 -12.12 11.92 -20.36
N CYS A 134 -12.67 11.08 -21.26
CA CYS A 134 -12.81 11.37 -22.67
C CYS A 134 -13.98 10.60 -23.31
N ASP A 135 -15.21 10.79 -22.84
CA ASP A 135 -16.38 10.06 -23.34
C ASP A 135 -16.87 10.53 -24.72
N THR A 136 -16.55 11.77 -25.09
CA THR A 136 -16.76 12.27 -26.44
C THR A 136 -15.59 11.84 -27.32
N LYS A 137 -15.87 11.27 -28.52
CA LYS A 137 -14.86 10.78 -29.46
C LYS A 137 -13.84 11.86 -29.82
N GLY A 138 -12.57 11.49 -29.76
CA GLY A 138 -11.41 12.34 -30.07
C GLY A 138 -10.68 12.78 -28.81
N ILE A 139 -9.39 12.47 -28.72
CA ILE A 139 -8.54 12.71 -27.53
C ILE A 139 -8.41 14.19 -27.13
N GLN A 140 -8.71 15.12 -28.04
CA GLN A 140 -8.80 16.56 -27.74
C GLN A 140 -9.92 16.89 -26.73
N ASN A 141 -10.95 16.03 -26.62
CA ASN A 141 -12.08 16.19 -25.70
C ASN A 141 -11.78 15.66 -24.28
N PHE A 142 -10.54 15.25 -24.01
CA PHE A 142 -10.11 14.87 -22.67
C PHE A 142 -10.32 16.02 -21.68
N ALA A 143 -11.00 15.76 -20.59
CA ALA A 143 -11.18 16.72 -19.48
C ALA A 143 -11.43 15.98 -18.17
N LEU A 144 -10.96 16.57 -17.05
CA LEU A 144 -11.36 16.13 -15.71
C LEU A 144 -12.85 16.35 -15.51
N THR A 145 -13.53 15.37 -14.95
CA THR A 145 -14.96 15.42 -14.66
C THR A 145 -15.26 16.12 -13.32
N ASN A 146 -16.52 16.21 -12.97
CA ASN A 146 -16.92 16.73 -11.66
C ASN A 146 -16.51 15.81 -10.52
N GLU A 147 -16.38 14.49 -10.77
CA GLU A 147 -15.93 13.56 -9.71
C GLU A 147 -14.47 13.83 -9.31
N GLU A 148 -13.57 14.03 -10.29
CA GLU A 148 -12.19 14.41 -9.96
C GLU A 148 -12.12 15.78 -9.31
N LYS A 149 -12.80 16.79 -9.87
CA LYS A 149 -12.70 18.18 -9.41
C LYS A 149 -13.28 18.41 -8.02
N ASN A 150 -14.40 17.73 -7.69
CA ASN A 150 -15.13 17.98 -6.46
C ASN A 150 -14.78 16.99 -5.33
N TYR A 151 -14.20 15.85 -5.65
CA TYR A 151 -13.93 14.78 -4.67
C TYR A 151 -12.48 14.33 -4.67
N LEU A 152 -11.97 13.74 -5.76
CA LEU A 152 -10.65 13.12 -5.79
C LEU A 152 -9.52 14.13 -5.54
N ILE A 153 -9.46 15.19 -6.32
CA ILE A 153 -8.39 16.21 -6.26
C ILE A 153 -8.36 16.88 -4.89
N PRO A 154 -9.47 17.40 -4.32
CA PRO A 154 -9.46 18.00 -2.99
C PRO A 154 -8.97 17.05 -1.89
N ILE A 155 -9.42 15.79 -1.89
CA ILE A 155 -8.98 14.80 -0.91
C ILE A 155 -7.49 14.48 -1.04
N LEU A 156 -6.97 14.31 -2.26
CA LEU A 156 -5.54 14.08 -2.46
C LEU A 156 -4.70 15.30 -2.01
N GLN A 157 -5.18 16.51 -2.24
CA GLN A 157 -4.52 17.72 -1.77
C GLN A 157 -4.51 17.81 -0.23
N GLU A 158 -5.62 17.44 0.46
CA GLU A 158 -5.65 17.35 1.92
C GLU A 158 -4.65 16.28 2.45
N ILE A 159 -4.57 15.12 1.79
CA ILE A 159 -3.62 14.06 2.14
C ILE A 159 -2.17 14.55 1.96
N LEU A 160 -1.86 15.16 0.82
CA LEU A 160 -0.52 15.66 0.51
C LEU A 160 -0.11 16.85 1.40
N ALA A 161 -1.07 17.67 1.88
CA ALA A 161 -0.81 18.71 2.86
C ALA A 161 -0.42 18.13 4.24
N ILE A 162 -0.90 16.93 4.60
CA ILE A 162 -0.55 16.23 5.83
C ILE A 162 0.79 15.49 5.65
N ASN A 163 0.96 14.78 4.54
CA ASN A 163 2.17 14.03 4.22
C ASN A 163 2.56 14.20 2.75
N PRO A 164 3.47 15.12 2.42
CA PRO A 164 3.89 15.38 1.03
C PRO A 164 4.70 14.24 0.40
N LYS A 165 5.06 13.21 1.16
CA LYS A 165 5.79 12.03 0.67
C LYS A 165 4.87 10.91 0.21
N VAL A 166 3.55 11.06 0.31
CA VAL A 166 2.60 10.06 -0.17
C VAL A 166 2.80 9.83 -1.65
N GLN A 167 3.06 8.58 -2.03
CA GLN A 167 3.17 8.15 -3.41
C GLN A 167 1.79 7.81 -3.97
N ILE A 168 1.60 8.06 -5.26
CA ILE A 168 0.32 7.85 -5.94
C ILE A 168 0.53 6.97 -7.16
N ILE A 169 -0.27 5.90 -7.26
CA ILE A 169 -0.37 5.06 -8.45
C ILE A 169 -1.77 5.17 -9.07
N GLY A 170 -1.84 5.37 -10.38
CA GLY A 170 -3.08 5.44 -11.14
C GLY A 170 -3.37 4.17 -11.93
N SER A 171 -4.62 3.69 -11.92
CA SER A 171 -5.06 2.50 -12.65
C SER A 171 -6.39 2.76 -13.38
N PRO A 172 -6.50 2.55 -14.72
CA PRO A 172 -7.78 2.64 -15.42
C PRO A 172 -8.54 1.30 -15.34
N TRP A 173 -9.87 1.37 -15.24
CA TRP A 173 -10.77 0.20 -15.34
C TRP A 173 -11.21 -0.10 -16.77
N THR A 174 -11.23 0.92 -17.62
CA THR A 174 -11.56 0.81 -19.05
C THR A 174 -10.99 2.00 -19.82
N ALA A 175 -10.72 1.79 -21.10
CA ALA A 175 -10.53 2.89 -22.05
C ALA A 175 -11.87 3.59 -22.35
N PRO A 176 -11.87 4.83 -22.89
CA PRO A 176 -13.05 5.45 -23.47
C PRO A 176 -13.80 4.50 -24.41
N ARG A 177 -15.12 4.39 -24.26
CA ARG A 177 -15.94 3.41 -24.98
C ARG A 177 -15.77 3.48 -26.51
N TRP A 178 -15.56 4.68 -27.05
CA TRP A 178 -15.34 4.87 -28.51
C TRP A 178 -13.99 4.31 -28.99
N MET A 179 -13.06 3.99 -28.09
CA MET A 179 -11.79 3.31 -28.41
C MET A 179 -11.92 1.78 -28.36
N LYS A 180 -13.08 1.24 -27.97
CA LYS A 180 -13.25 -0.21 -27.73
C LYS A 180 -13.88 -0.91 -28.93
N VAL A 181 -13.51 -2.18 -29.06
CA VAL A 181 -14.09 -3.15 -30.01
C VAL A 181 -14.59 -4.38 -29.25
N ASN A 182 -15.48 -5.16 -29.88
CA ASN A 182 -15.98 -6.41 -29.31
C ASN A 182 -14.86 -7.43 -29.09
N ASN A 183 -13.98 -7.59 -30.11
CA ASN A 183 -12.77 -8.41 -30.08
C ASN A 183 -11.82 -7.95 -31.23
N LEU A 184 -10.58 -8.42 -31.19
CA LEU A 184 -9.55 -8.02 -32.16
C LEU A 184 -9.65 -8.72 -33.53
N THR A 185 -10.55 -9.70 -33.68
CA THR A 185 -10.80 -10.37 -34.98
C THR A 185 -11.79 -9.58 -35.82
N ASP A 186 -12.92 -9.20 -35.23
CA ASP A 186 -14.02 -8.56 -35.93
C ASP A 186 -13.91 -7.04 -35.98
N LEU A 187 -13.27 -6.45 -34.97
CA LEU A 187 -13.06 -5.01 -34.78
C LEU A 187 -14.36 -4.18 -34.81
N GLN A 188 -15.50 -4.80 -34.44
CA GLN A 188 -16.76 -4.08 -34.40
C GLN A 188 -16.77 -3.15 -33.16
N PRO A 189 -17.23 -1.89 -33.31
CA PRO A 189 -17.32 -0.95 -32.20
C PRO A 189 -18.08 -1.55 -31.01
N TYR A 190 -17.54 -1.33 -29.78
CA TYR A 190 -18.13 -1.85 -28.56
C TYR A 190 -18.35 -0.72 -27.55
N ASN A 191 -19.60 -0.26 -27.46
CA ASN A 191 -19.97 0.93 -26.70
C ASN A 191 -20.53 0.61 -25.28
N GLU A 192 -19.92 -0.37 -24.59
CA GLU A 192 -20.35 -0.77 -23.24
C GLU A 192 -19.26 -0.46 -22.20
N TRP A 193 -19.70 -0.26 -20.94
CA TRP A 193 -18.77 -0.05 -19.82
C TRP A 193 -18.04 -1.32 -19.40
N THR A 194 -18.60 -2.46 -19.64
CA THR A 194 -18.12 -3.78 -19.20
C THR A 194 -17.54 -4.54 -20.38
N SER A 195 -16.36 -5.19 -20.22
CA SER A 195 -15.74 -5.99 -21.27
C SER A 195 -15.29 -5.18 -22.52
N GLY A 196 -15.22 -5.83 -23.71
CA GLY A 196 -14.58 -5.30 -24.90
C GLY A 196 -13.06 -5.34 -24.84
N GLN A 197 -12.41 -4.90 -25.89
CA GLN A 197 -10.94 -4.82 -26.03
C GLN A 197 -10.55 -3.46 -26.60
N LEU A 198 -9.32 -3.02 -26.34
CA LEU A 198 -8.81 -1.78 -26.92
C LEU A 198 -8.54 -1.97 -28.41
N ASN A 199 -9.15 -1.14 -29.26
CA ASN A 199 -8.86 -1.15 -30.69
C ASN A 199 -7.44 -0.67 -30.97
N PRO A 200 -6.58 -1.45 -31.63
CA PRO A 200 -5.21 -1.04 -31.94
C PRO A 200 -5.11 0.27 -32.71
N ALA A 201 -6.13 0.63 -33.51
CA ALA A 201 -6.20 1.92 -34.22
C ALA A 201 -6.19 3.13 -33.25
N TYR A 202 -6.53 2.93 -31.97
CA TYR A 202 -6.55 3.99 -30.95
C TYR A 202 -5.44 3.85 -29.90
N TYR A 203 -4.43 3.02 -30.12
CA TYR A 203 -3.31 2.89 -29.17
C TYR A 203 -2.62 4.23 -28.89
N HIS A 204 -2.39 5.03 -29.95
CA HIS A 204 -1.82 6.38 -29.78
C HIS A 204 -2.72 7.30 -28.94
N ASP A 205 -4.00 7.34 -29.23
CA ASP A 205 -4.96 8.16 -28.47
C ASP A 205 -5.06 7.71 -27.01
N TYR A 206 -5.02 6.39 -26.77
CA TYR A 206 -5.05 5.88 -25.41
C TYR A 206 -3.75 6.15 -24.64
N ALA A 207 -2.60 6.11 -25.30
CA ALA A 207 -1.34 6.53 -24.70
C ALA A 207 -1.35 8.05 -24.35
N LEU A 208 -1.93 8.88 -25.23
CA LEU A 208 -2.17 10.30 -24.95
C LEU A 208 -3.15 10.51 -23.78
N TYR A 209 -4.13 9.63 -23.60
CA TYR A 209 -5.07 9.69 -22.46
C TYR A 209 -4.32 9.61 -21.13
N PHE A 210 -3.37 8.68 -20.98
CA PHE A 210 -2.49 8.61 -19.80
C PHE A 210 -1.65 9.88 -19.64
N ALA A 211 -1.02 10.34 -20.69
CA ALA A 211 -0.18 11.53 -20.62
C ALA A 211 -0.98 12.79 -20.22
N LYS A 212 -2.19 12.94 -20.76
CA LYS A 212 -3.10 14.05 -20.39
C LYS A 212 -3.58 13.95 -18.95
N TRP A 213 -3.86 12.73 -18.45
CA TRP A 213 -4.21 12.54 -17.05
C TRP A 213 -3.05 12.90 -16.12
N LEU A 214 -1.85 12.42 -16.40
CA LEU A 214 -0.64 12.78 -15.64
C LEU A 214 -0.40 14.29 -15.61
N GLN A 215 -0.60 14.97 -16.76
CA GLN A 215 -0.48 16.42 -16.83
C GLN A 215 -1.57 17.11 -16.00
N ALA A 216 -2.83 16.66 -16.09
CA ALA A 216 -3.91 17.24 -15.30
C ALA A 216 -3.71 17.06 -13.79
N MET A 217 -3.17 15.92 -13.34
CA MET A 217 -2.80 15.72 -11.93
C MET A 217 -1.67 16.67 -11.52
N LYS A 218 -0.63 16.78 -12.34
CA LYS A 218 0.49 17.70 -12.12
C LYS A 218 0.05 19.17 -12.04
N ASP A 219 -0.86 19.60 -12.91
CA ASP A 219 -1.43 20.96 -12.92
C ASP A 219 -2.20 21.26 -11.63
N ASN A 220 -2.72 20.22 -10.94
CA ASN A 220 -3.32 20.30 -9.62
C ASN A 220 -2.33 20.04 -8.46
N GLN A 221 -1.02 20.10 -8.72
CA GLN A 221 0.06 19.89 -7.74
C GLN A 221 0.10 18.48 -7.15
N ILE A 222 -0.39 17.49 -7.89
CA ILE A 222 -0.41 16.09 -7.52
C ILE A 222 0.59 15.35 -8.42
N ASN A 223 1.71 14.91 -7.84
CA ASN A 223 2.69 14.10 -8.55
C ASN A 223 2.26 12.62 -8.49
N VAL A 224 2.26 11.97 -9.65
CA VAL A 224 1.96 10.55 -9.79
C VAL A 224 3.27 9.80 -10.05
N GLU A 225 3.57 8.82 -9.19
CA GLU A 225 4.82 8.04 -9.26
C GLU A 225 4.73 6.88 -10.25
N ALA A 226 3.52 6.33 -10.42
CA ALA A 226 3.34 5.12 -11.22
C ALA A 226 1.94 5.03 -11.84
N ILE A 227 1.84 4.20 -12.86
CA ILE A 227 0.56 3.76 -13.44
C ILE A 227 0.56 2.23 -13.60
N THR A 228 -0.62 1.62 -13.55
CA THR A 228 -0.88 0.34 -14.21
C THR A 228 -1.59 0.59 -15.53
N ILE A 229 -1.53 -0.37 -16.45
CA ILE A 229 -2.06 -0.17 -17.80
C ILE A 229 -3.56 -0.44 -17.85
N GLN A 230 -4.00 -1.41 -17.06
CA GLN A 230 -5.39 -1.83 -16.96
C GLN A 230 -5.61 -2.54 -15.64
N ASN A 231 -6.61 -2.10 -14.85
CA ASN A 231 -7.07 -2.88 -13.71
C ASN A 231 -7.68 -4.19 -14.18
N GLU A 232 -7.26 -5.29 -13.59
CA GLU A 232 -7.79 -6.64 -13.82
C GLU A 232 -8.04 -6.96 -15.32
N PRO A 233 -6.98 -6.97 -16.15
CA PRO A 233 -7.12 -7.05 -17.60
C PRO A 233 -7.79 -8.34 -18.09
N LEU A 234 -7.91 -9.37 -17.28
CA LEU A 234 -8.59 -10.62 -17.62
C LEU A 234 -10.05 -10.65 -17.16
N ASN A 235 -10.49 -9.68 -16.35
CA ASN A 235 -11.85 -9.56 -15.86
C ASN A 235 -12.74 -8.86 -16.90
N ARG A 236 -13.84 -9.53 -17.29
CA ARG A 236 -14.81 -9.01 -18.26
C ARG A 236 -16.15 -8.62 -17.62
N GLN A 237 -16.27 -8.67 -16.29
CA GLN A 237 -17.58 -8.60 -15.62
C GLN A 237 -17.79 -7.36 -14.77
N ASN A 238 -16.74 -6.77 -14.21
CA ASN A 238 -16.87 -5.57 -13.40
C ASN A 238 -17.36 -4.37 -14.22
N SER A 239 -18.09 -3.47 -13.60
CA SER A 239 -18.36 -2.15 -14.16
C SER A 239 -17.44 -1.11 -13.47
N ALA A 240 -16.49 -0.50 -14.18
CA ALA A 240 -16.18 -0.73 -15.58
C ALA A 240 -15.16 -1.85 -15.74
N SER A 241 -14.96 -2.34 -16.96
CA SER A 241 -13.86 -3.27 -17.28
C SER A 241 -13.51 -3.22 -18.77
N MET A 242 -12.30 -3.71 -19.09
CA MET A 242 -11.85 -3.93 -20.46
C MET A 242 -10.84 -5.08 -20.45
N TYR A 243 -11.04 -6.06 -21.30
CA TYR A 243 -10.09 -7.15 -21.45
C TYR A 243 -8.84 -6.69 -22.21
N MET A 244 -7.68 -7.15 -21.73
CA MET A 244 -6.40 -6.91 -22.41
C MET A 244 -5.48 -8.11 -22.12
N GLY A 245 -5.27 -8.98 -23.11
CA GLY A 245 -4.32 -10.09 -23.02
C GLY A 245 -2.87 -9.61 -22.92
N TRP A 246 -1.95 -10.50 -22.53
CA TRP A 246 -0.52 -10.14 -22.43
C TRP A 246 0.07 -9.64 -23.75
N ASP A 247 -0.37 -10.18 -24.87
CA ASP A 247 0.06 -9.80 -26.22
C ASP A 247 -0.45 -8.40 -26.61
N GLU A 248 -1.69 -8.06 -26.22
CA GLU A 248 -2.27 -6.73 -26.40
C GLU A 248 -1.53 -5.69 -25.53
N GLN A 249 -1.29 -6.01 -24.27
CA GLN A 249 -0.56 -5.13 -23.34
C GLN A 249 0.88 -4.92 -23.82
N LEU A 250 1.56 -5.98 -24.27
CA LEU A 250 2.88 -5.91 -24.89
C LEU A 250 2.89 -4.97 -26.08
N ALA A 251 1.96 -5.18 -27.03
CA ALA A 251 1.87 -4.37 -28.25
C ALA A 251 1.61 -2.88 -27.92
N PHE A 252 0.72 -2.60 -27.00
CA PHE A 252 0.40 -1.23 -26.57
C PHE A 252 1.61 -0.52 -25.92
N ILE A 253 2.33 -1.20 -25.01
CA ILE A 253 3.53 -0.65 -24.38
C ILE A 253 4.62 -0.35 -25.40
N LYS A 254 4.92 -1.35 -26.23
CA LYS A 254 6.01 -1.33 -27.19
C LYS A 254 5.81 -0.26 -28.26
N ASN A 255 4.60 -0.20 -28.81
CA ASN A 255 4.33 0.64 -29.97
C ASN A 255 4.00 2.08 -29.59
N GLU A 256 3.34 2.32 -28.45
CA GLU A 256 2.81 3.65 -28.13
C GLU A 256 3.10 4.13 -26.72
N LEU A 257 2.65 3.42 -25.66
CA LEU A 257 2.62 3.98 -24.31
C LEU A 257 3.99 4.40 -23.80
N GLY A 258 4.99 3.52 -23.93
CA GLY A 258 6.33 3.78 -23.38
C GLY A 258 6.98 5.01 -24.01
N LYS A 259 6.88 5.16 -25.34
CA LYS A 259 7.41 6.30 -26.08
C LYS A 259 6.61 7.56 -25.77
N THR A 260 5.28 7.48 -25.82
CA THR A 260 4.40 8.65 -25.61
C THR A 260 4.63 9.28 -24.23
N LEU A 261 4.77 8.49 -23.16
CA LEU A 261 5.05 9.04 -21.82
C LEU A 261 6.39 9.78 -21.77
N ARG A 262 7.44 9.23 -22.39
CA ARG A 262 8.74 9.90 -22.49
C ARG A 262 8.66 11.23 -23.27
N ASP A 263 8.04 11.20 -24.44
CA ASP A 263 7.90 12.35 -25.33
C ASP A 263 7.03 13.47 -24.73
N LYS A 264 6.08 13.12 -23.85
CA LYS A 264 5.21 14.07 -23.13
C LYS A 264 5.75 14.54 -21.78
N GLY A 265 7.01 14.19 -21.45
CA GLY A 265 7.69 14.70 -20.26
C GLY A 265 7.45 13.90 -18.97
N PHE A 266 7.04 12.62 -19.11
CA PHE A 266 6.84 11.70 -17.98
C PHE A 266 7.78 10.48 -18.02
N PRO A 267 9.10 10.65 -18.28
CA PRO A 267 10.03 9.52 -18.41
C PRO A 267 10.25 8.75 -17.11
N ASN A 268 9.95 9.35 -15.97
CA ASN A 268 10.19 8.79 -14.64
C ASN A 268 8.94 8.11 -14.05
N VAL A 269 7.77 8.25 -14.68
CA VAL A 269 6.56 7.55 -14.22
C VAL A 269 6.72 6.07 -14.49
N LYS A 270 6.65 5.27 -13.44
CA LYS A 270 6.77 3.82 -13.52
C LYS A 270 5.55 3.20 -14.17
N ILE A 271 5.76 2.22 -15.03
CA ILE A 271 4.69 1.41 -15.63
C ILE A 271 4.74 0.03 -14.99
N TYR A 272 3.64 -0.39 -14.35
CA TYR A 272 3.47 -1.74 -13.85
C TYR A 272 2.49 -2.51 -14.73
N LEU A 273 2.89 -3.75 -15.02
CA LEU A 273 2.11 -4.70 -15.82
C LEU A 273 0.99 -5.32 -15.01
N PHE A 274 0.04 -5.91 -15.72
CA PHE A 274 -0.94 -6.88 -15.27
C PHE A 274 -1.97 -6.29 -14.29
N ASP A 275 -1.63 -6.10 -12.98
CA ASP A 275 -2.55 -5.53 -11.99
C ASP A 275 -3.77 -6.44 -11.72
N HIS A 276 -3.50 -7.75 -11.48
CA HIS A 276 -4.53 -8.78 -11.32
C HIS A 276 -4.04 -9.97 -10.47
N ASN A 277 -4.84 -11.05 -10.44
CA ASN A 277 -4.68 -12.23 -9.58
C ASN A 277 -3.45 -13.07 -9.91
N TYR A 278 -2.80 -13.64 -8.89
CA TYR A 278 -1.62 -14.50 -9.03
C TYR A 278 -1.82 -15.72 -9.95
N ASN A 279 -3.05 -16.22 -10.11
CA ASN A 279 -3.35 -17.40 -10.92
C ASN A 279 -3.77 -17.07 -12.35
N TYR A 280 -3.69 -15.79 -12.78
CA TYR A 280 -4.11 -15.37 -14.13
C TYR A 280 -5.53 -15.78 -14.48
N ASP A 281 -6.44 -15.76 -13.48
CA ASP A 281 -7.84 -16.23 -13.55
C ASP A 281 -8.00 -17.64 -14.13
N ASN A 282 -6.96 -18.47 -14.00
CA ASN A 282 -6.85 -19.82 -14.57
C ASN A 282 -7.01 -19.87 -16.11
N ILE A 283 -6.76 -18.76 -16.81
CA ILE A 283 -6.78 -18.71 -18.29
C ILE A 283 -5.42 -19.20 -18.80
N GLU A 284 -5.38 -20.40 -19.35
CA GLU A 284 -4.14 -21.08 -19.77
C GLU A 284 -3.25 -20.23 -20.69
N SER A 285 -3.87 -19.57 -21.69
CA SER A 285 -3.16 -18.69 -22.64
C SER A 285 -2.58 -17.42 -22.02
N GLN A 286 -2.98 -17.08 -20.79
CA GLN A 286 -2.55 -15.88 -20.09
C GLN A 286 -1.57 -16.18 -18.92
N LYS A 287 -1.30 -17.45 -18.66
CA LYS A 287 -0.30 -17.83 -17.65
C LYS A 287 1.05 -17.19 -17.97
N GLN A 288 1.79 -16.81 -16.92
CA GLN A 288 3.07 -16.11 -17.06
C GLN A 288 2.97 -14.75 -17.81
N TYR A 289 1.82 -14.10 -17.75
CA TYR A 289 1.54 -12.82 -18.40
C TYR A 289 2.71 -11.82 -18.35
N PRO A 290 3.27 -11.47 -17.18
CA PRO A 290 4.39 -10.53 -17.10
C PRO A 290 5.68 -11.07 -17.77
N ILE A 291 5.92 -12.36 -17.65
CA ILE A 291 7.13 -13.01 -18.18
C ILE A 291 7.17 -12.93 -19.71
N HIS A 292 6.02 -13.08 -20.38
CA HIS A 292 5.91 -12.91 -21.83
C HIS A 292 6.34 -11.50 -22.25
N ILE A 293 5.91 -10.49 -21.50
CA ILE A 293 6.23 -9.08 -21.79
C ILE A 293 7.69 -8.77 -21.46
N TYR A 294 8.23 -9.30 -20.36
CA TYR A 294 9.63 -9.08 -19.98
C TYR A 294 10.62 -9.68 -20.97
N LYS A 295 10.25 -10.77 -21.67
CA LYS A 295 11.09 -11.39 -22.71
C LYS A 295 11.20 -10.55 -23.98
N ASP A 296 10.33 -9.58 -24.22
CA ASP A 296 10.46 -8.62 -25.33
C ASP A 296 11.26 -7.40 -24.85
N PRO A 297 12.53 -7.21 -25.32
CA PRO A 297 13.37 -6.11 -24.84
C PRO A 297 12.84 -4.72 -25.22
N GLN A 298 12.05 -4.61 -26.30
CA GLN A 298 11.49 -3.35 -26.74
C GLN A 298 10.32 -2.89 -25.85
N ALA A 299 9.54 -3.83 -25.29
CA ALA A 299 8.51 -3.52 -24.30
C ALA A 299 9.13 -3.42 -22.88
N SER A 300 9.98 -4.36 -22.51
CA SER A 300 10.56 -4.49 -21.17
C SER A 300 11.33 -3.24 -20.72
N GLN A 301 11.97 -2.49 -21.64
CA GLN A 301 12.70 -1.25 -21.31
C GLN A 301 11.82 -0.14 -20.73
N TYR A 302 10.50 -0.19 -20.94
CA TYR A 302 9.55 0.80 -20.44
C TYR A 302 8.90 0.39 -19.12
N VAL A 303 9.06 -0.86 -18.70
CA VAL A 303 8.31 -1.48 -17.61
C VAL A 303 9.17 -1.57 -16.35
N ALA A 304 8.68 -0.99 -15.25
CA ALA A 304 9.32 -1.10 -13.94
C ALA A 304 9.11 -2.48 -13.31
N GLY A 305 7.91 -3.04 -13.43
CA GLY A 305 7.57 -4.28 -12.76
C GLY A 305 6.14 -4.73 -13.01
N THR A 306 5.63 -5.55 -12.08
CA THR A 306 4.28 -6.12 -12.13
C THR A 306 3.52 -5.82 -10.85
N ALA A 307 2.23 -5.54 -10.99
CA ALA A 307 1.26 -5.34 -9.92
C ALA A 307 0.36 -6.58 -9.77
N PHE A 308 0.00 -6.92 -8.53
CA PHE A 308 -0.78 -8.10 -8.21
C PHE A 308 -1.94 -7.84 -7.25
N HIS A 309 -2.98 -8.70 -7.37
CA HIS A 309 -4.11 -8.88 -6.46
C HIS A 309 -4.12 -10.33 -5.93
N ASN A 310 -4.84 -10.60 -4.84
CA ASN A 310 -4.86 -11.94 -4.22
C ASN A 310 -6.24 -12.63 -4.20
N TYR A 311 -7.12 -12.29 -5.11
CA TYR A 311 -8.41 -12.98 -5.20
C TYR A 311 -8.31 -14.39 -5.79
N GLY A 312 -7.16 -14.74 -6.38
CA GLY A 312 -6.86 -16.07 -6.89
C GLY A 312 -5.37 -16.36 -6.94
N GLY A 313 -4.98 -17.61 -6.66
CA GLY A 313 -3.59 -18.05 -6.63
C GLY A 313 -2.90 -17.82 -5.28
N THR A 314 -1.58 -17.80 -5.29
CA THR A 314 -0.75 -17.62 -4.07
C THR A 314 0.48 -16.76 -4.34
N THR A 315 1.07 -16.23 -3.28
CA THR A 315 2.29 -15.40 -3.33
C THR A 315 3.53 -16.12 -3.88
N SER A 316 3.48 -17.43 -4.10
CA SER A 316 4.57 -18.17 -4.76
C SER A 316 4.85 -17.67 -6.18
N GLU A 317 3.83 -17.09 -6.86
CA GLU A 317 4.01 -16.50 -8.19
C GLU A 317 4.94 -15.27 -8.15
N LEU A 318 4.94 -14.51 -7.07
CA LEU A 318 5.89 -13.40 -6.88
C LEU A 318 7.33 -13.90 -6.91
N SER A 319 7.63 -14.98 -6.16
CA SER A 319 8.97 -15.60 -6.17
C SER A 319 9.30 -16.23 -7.53
N ASN A 320 8.34 -16.85 -8.22
CA ASN A 320 8.53 -17.38 -9.57
C ASN A 320 9.00 -16.29 -10.55
N ILE A 321 8.36 -15.12 -10.52
CA ILE A 321 8.72 -13.99 -11.37
C ILE A 321 10.08 -13.40 -10.96
N HIS A 322 10.27 -13.15 -9.65
CA HIS A 322 11.52 -12.58 -9.15
C HIS A 322 12.74 -13.44 -9.49
N ASN A 323 12.64 -14.75 -9.39
CA ASN A 323 13.73 -15.66 -9.72
C ASN A 323 14.14 -15.61 -11.19
N GLN A 324 13.20 -15.32 -12.09
CA GLN A 324 13.46 -15.20 -13.53
C GLN A 324 13.88 -13.79 -13.95
N PHE A 325 13.33 -12.76 -13.28
CA PHE A 325 13.57 -11.34 -13.59
C PHE A 325 13.80 -10.56 -12.30
N PRO A 326 14.95 -10.73 -11.62
CA PRO A 326 15.22 -10.13 -10.31
C PRO A 326 15.31 -8.61 -10.34
N ASP A 327 15.58 -8.02 -11.50
CA ASP A 327 15.63 -6.57 -11.68
C ASP A 327 14.25 -5.91 -11.84
N LYS A 328 13.19 -6.72 -12.04
CA LYS A 328 11.83 -6.24 -12.16
C LYS A 328 11.15 -6.15 -10.79
N GLU A 329 10.46 -5.05 -10.57
CA GLU A 329 9.79 -4.77 -9.32
C GLU A 329 8.48 -5.54 -9.19
N LEU A 330 8.12 -5.89 -7.96
CA LEU A 330 6.84 -6.48 -7.63
C LEU A 330 6.12 -5.56 -6.63
N ILE A 331 4.85 -5.27 -6.88
CA ILE A 331 4.00 -4.52 -5.97
C ILE A 331 2.65 -5.21 -5.82
N PHE A 332 2.05 -5.07 -4.66
CA PHE A 332 0.72 -5.56 -4.37
C PHE A 332 -0.24 -4.37 -4.32
N THR A 333 -1.23 -4.34 -5.22
CA THR A 333 -2.01 -3.14 -5.52
C THR A 333 -3.47 -3.21 -5.12
N GLU A 334 -4.00 -4.41 -4.80
CA GLU A 334 -5.39 -4.52 -4.37
C GLU A 334 -5.68 -5.80 -3.58
N SER A 335 -6.41 -5.65 -2.49
CA SER A 335 -7.17 -6.69 -1.82
C SER A 335 -8.38 -6.06 -1.15
N SER A 336 -9.52 -6.75 -1.17
CA SER A 336 -10.74 -6.34 -0.51
C SER A 336 -11.20 -7.36 0.52
N ILE A 337 -11.87 -6.88 1.55
CA ILE A 337 -12.65 -7.68 2.49
C ILE A 337 -14.14 -7.50 2.21
N GLY A 338 -14.93 -8.49 2.57
CA GLY A 338 -16.36 -8.42 2.31
C GLY A 338 -17.14 -9.52 3.03
N LYS A 339 -18.41 -9.69 2.65
CA LYS A 339 -19.28 -10.73 3.22
C LYS A 339 -18.75 -12.14 2.94
N TRP A 340 -18.08 -12.37 1.81
CA TRP A 340 -17.59 -13.68 1.38
C TRP A 340 -16.47 -14.25 2.26
N ASN A 341 -15.74 -13.40 2.97
CA ASN A 341 -14.62 -13.80 3.83
C ASN A 341 -14.80 -13.38 5.29
N ASP A 342 -16.02 -13.04 5.70
CA ASP A 342 -16.34 -12.55 7.05
C ASP A 342 -15.55 -11.28 7.44
N GLY A 343 -15.43 -10.35 6.48
CA GLY A 343 -14.48 -9.24 6.50
C GLY A 343 -14.57 -8.27 7.68
N ARG A 344 -15.71 -8.22 8.41
CA ARG A 344 -15.88 -7.42 9.64
C ARG A 344 -15.50 -8.16 10.92
N ASN A 345 -15.24 -9.46 10.84
CA ASN A 345 -14.83 -10.28 11.97
C ASN A 345 -13.32 -10.13 12.24
N LEU A 346 -12.93 -9.12 12.99
CA LEU A 346 -11.52 -8.85 13.28
C LEU A 346 -10.82 -10.02 13.97
N LYS A 347 -11.55 -10.76 14.83
CA LYS A 347 -10.99 -11.93 15.53
C LYS A 347 -10.46 -13.00 14.56
N ARG A 348 -11.10 -13.13 13.41
CA ARG A 348 -10.66 -14.04 12.34
C ARG A 348 -9.66 -13.32 11.41
N ARG A 349 -10.04 -12.16 10.90
CA ARG A 349 -9.34 -11.52 9.77
C ARG A 349 -7.99 -10.90 10.12
N LEU A 350 -7.78 -10.44 11.36
CA LEU A 350 -6.57 -9.69 11.73
C LEU A 350 -5.28 -10.46 11.39
N THR A 351 -5.18 -11.69 11.89
CA THR A 351 -3.98 -12.51 11.68
C THR A 351 -3.93 -13.14 10.29
N GLU A 352 -5.09 -13.50 9.70
CA GLU A 352 -5.17 -14.01 8.32
C GLU A 352 -4.70 -12.93 7.32
N ASP A 353 -5.21 -11.71 7.42
CA ASP A 353 -4.87 -10.63 6.50
C ASP A 353 -3.42 -10.15 6.69
N MET A 354 -2.91 -10.07 7.93
CA MET A 354 -1.51 -9.75 8.14
C MET A 354 -0.57 -10.84 7.60
N GLU A 355 -0.94 -12.11 7.73
CA GLU A 355 -0.19 -13.20 7.12
C GLU A 355 -0.13 -13.06 5.60
N GLU A 356 -1.28 -12.90 4.93
CA GLU A 356 -1.37 -12.88 3.47
C GLU A 356 -0.80 -11.59 2.87
N LEU A 357 -1.24 -10.42 3.36
CA LEU A 357 -0.90 -9.13 2.77
C LEU A 357 0.44 -8.58 3.29
N GLY A 358 0.72 -8.76 4.57
CA GLY A 358 1.95 -8.28 5.19
C GLY A 358 3.11 -9.26 5.06
N ILE A 359 3.01 -10.42 5.74
CA ILE A 359 4.16 -11.33 5.88
C ILE A 359 4.50 -12.01 4.56
N LYS A 360 3.53 -12.71 3.94
CA LYS A 360 3.79 -13.50 2.72
C LYS A 360 4.15 -12.62 1.54
N THR A 361 3.43 -11.53 1.34
CA THR A 361 3.66 -10.62 0.20
C THR A 361 5.05 -9.98 0.29
N LEU A 362 5.42 -9.43 1.45
CA LEU A 362 6.72 -8.79 1.65
C LEU A 362 7.88 -9.80 1.66
N ASN A 363 7.70 -11.00 2.23
CA ASN A 363 8.71 -12.05 2.19
C ASN A 363 8.92 -12.62 0.77
N ASN A 364 7.98 -12.40 -0.15
CA ASN A 364 8.08 -12.74 -1.58
C ASN A 364 8.36 -11.51 -2.47
N HIS A 365 9.19 -10.58 -2.01
CA HIS A 365 9.82 -9.50 -2.78
C HIS A 365 8.93 -8.32 -3.17
N CYS A 366 7.66 -8.23 -2.73
CA CYS A 366 6.87 -7.03 -2.97
C CYS A 366 7.46 -5.80 -2.28
N LYS A 367 7.46 -4.68 -2.99
CA LYS A 367 7.96 -3.39 -2.52
C LYS A 367 6.87 -2.48 -1.95
N ALA A 368 5.63 -2.79 -2.18
CA ALA A 368 4.48 -2.03 -1.67
C ALA A 368 3.30 -2.96 -1.42
N VAL A 369 2.42 -2.56 -0.49
CA VAL A 369 1.13 -3.22 -0.24
C VAL A 369 0.04 -2.17 -0.15
N ILE A 370 -0.93 -2.25 -1.06
CA ILE A 370 -2.08 -1.35 -1.13
C ILE A 370 -3.33 -2.20 -1.07
N VAL A 371 -4.21 -1.91 -0.12
CA VAL A 371 -5.53 -2.55 -0.03
C VAL A 371 -6.57 -1.74 -0.81
N TRP A 372 -7.76 -2.30 -1.02
CA TRP A 372 -8.82 -1.60 -1.73
C TRP A 372 -9.39 -0.45 -0.89
N ASN A 373 -10.60 -0.04 -1.06
CA ASN A 373 -11.20 1.17 -0.49
C ASN A 373 -10.76 1.51 0.93
N LEU A 374 -10.16 2.69 1.14
CA LEU A 374 -9.81 3.18 2.47
C LEU A 374 -11.05 3.35 3.35
N LEU A 375 -12.11 3.95 2.80
CA LEU A 375 -13.33 4.27 3.54
C LEU A 375 -14.57 4.02 2.67
N LEU A 376 -15.50 3.22 3.16
CA LEU A 376 -16.85 3.08 2.61
C LEU A 376 -17.87 3.36 3.71
N ASP A 377 -19.15 3.52 3.33
CA ASP A 377 -20.21 3.56 4.33
C ASP A 377 -20.49 2.14 4.90
N GLU A 378 -21.36 2.05 5.91
CA GLU A 378 -21.74 0.79 6.56
C GLU A 378 -22.45 -0.20 5.65
N HIS A 379 -22.90 0.26 4.46
CA HIS A 379 -23.53 -0.56 3.43
C HIS A 379 -22.55 -1.00 2.32
N GLY A 380 -21.29 -0.51 2.37
CA GLY A 380 -20.29 -0.74 1.34
C GLY A 380 -20.51 0.14 0.10
N ALA A 381 -21.06 1.35 0.28
CA ALA A 381 -21.42 2.25 -0.81
C ALA A 381 -20.64 3.60 -0.70
N PRO A 382 -20.76 4.47 -1.74
CA PRO A 382 -21.35 4.21 -3.05
C PRO A 382 -20.59 3.20 -3.90
N ASN A 383 -21.27 2.44 -4.74
CA ASN A 383 -20.67 1.56 -5.73
C ASN A 383 -21.54 1.49 -6.99
N ARG A 384 -20.98 0.97 -8.09
CA ARG A 384 -21.67 0.89 -9.39
C ARG A 384 -22.48 -0.41 -9.52
N ASP A 385 -23.41 -0.41 -10.46
CA ASP A 385 -24.05 -1.64 -10.91
C ASP A 385 -22.98 -2.59 -11.46
N LYS A 386 -23.08 -3.89 -11.22
CA LYS A 386 -22.04 -4.87 -11.50
C LYS A 386 -20.69 -4.65 -10.75
N GLY A 387 -20.61 -3.66 -9.84
CA GLY A 387 -19.52 -3.55 -8.89
C GLY A 387 -19.71 -4.46 -7.68
N CYS A 388 -18.76 -4.49 -6.79
CA CYS A 388 -18.82 -5.33 -5.58
C CYS A 388 -19.86 -4.82 -4.59
N LYS A 389 -21.03 -5.46 -4.53
CA LYS A 389 -22.13 -5.15 -3.56
C LYS A 389 -21.90 -5.72 -2.16
N THR A 390 -20.84 -6.48 -1.97
CA THR A 390 -20.56 -7.20 -0.71
C THR A 390 -19.21 -6.81 -0.11
N CYS A 391 -18.48 -5.89 -0.74
CA CYS A 391 -17.21 -5.35 -0.25
C CYS A 391 -17.41 -4.41 0.94
N PHE A 392 -16.43 -4.37 1.84
CA PHE A 392 -16.32 -3.43 2.95
C PHE A 392 -15.09 -2.54 2.78
N GLY A 393 -15.12 -1.35 3.38
CA GLY A 393 -13.94 -0.48 3.48
C GLY A 393 -12.88 -1.04 4.44
N ALA A 394 -11.64 -0.58 4.32
CA ALA A 394 -10.69 -0.73 5.41
C ALA A 394 -11.22 -0.06 6.69
N VAL A 395 -12.03 0.99 6.50
CA VAL A 395 -12.86 1.62 7.55
C VAL A 395 -14.29 1.74 7.01
N ASP A 396 -15.28 1.39 7.84
CA ASP A 396 -16.69 1.67 7.58
C ASP A 396 -17.13 2.90 8.36
N ILE A 397 -17.87 3.83 7.73
CA ILE A 397 -18.43 5.04 8.36
C ILE A 397 -19.97 4.99 8.38
N GLN A 398 -20.56 5.44 9.47
CA GLN A 398 -22.02 5.50 9.61
C GLN A 398 -22.59 6.73 8.88
N THR A 399 -23.50 6.51 7.92
CA THR A 399 -24.14 7.59 7.15
C THR A 399 -25.06 8.47 7.97
N SER A 400 -25.52 7.98 9.13
CA SER A 400 -26.38 8.74 10.05
C SER A 400 -25.70 9.98 10.62
N ASN A 401 -24.36 10.03 10.68
CA ASN A 401 -23.63 11.16 11.26
C ASN A 401 -22.28 11.46 10.57
N TYR A 402 -21.82 10.63 9.64
CA TYR A 402 -20.49 10.70 8.99
C TYR A 402 -19.33 10.98 9.96
N LYS A 403 -19.39 10.34 11.13
CA LYS A 403 -18.42 10.50 12.21
C LYS A 403 -18.07 9.18 12.90
N THR A 404 -19.08 8.33 13.18
CA THR A 404 -18.86 7.04 13.81
C THR A 404 -18.24 6.08 12.81
N MET A 405 -17.05 5.56 13.13
CA MET A 405 -16.28 4.70 12.24
C MET A 405 -15.94 3.38 12.93
N GLN A 406 -15.87 2.31 12.12
CA GLN A 406 -15.35 1.01 12.52
C GLN A 406 -14.17 0.63 11.62
N ARG A 407 -13.00 0.42 12.22
CA ARG A 407 -11.83 -0.10 11.50
C ARG A 407 -11.97 -1.60 11.28
N ASN A 408 -11.63 -2.06 10.09
CA ASN A 408 -11.57 -3.46 9.71
C ASN A 408 -10.10 -3.92 9.58
N SER A 409 -9.87 -5.22 9.37
CA SER A 409 -8.53 -5.82 9.38
C SER A 409 -7.54 -5.13 8.45
N HIS A 410 -7.94 -4.73 7.25
CA HIS A 410 -7.09 -4.06 6.27
C HIS A 410 -6.51 -2.74 6.81
N TYR A 411 -7.30 -1.94 7.54
CA TYR A 411 -6.79 -0.72 8.17
C TYR A 411 -5.69 -1.03 9.19
N TYR A 412 -5.89 -2.08 10.01
CA TYR A 412 -4.89 -2.51 10.99
C TYR A 412 -3.62 -3.02 10.32
N VAL A 413 -3.75 -3.88 9.29
CA VAL A 413 -2.60 -4.41 8.53
C VAL A 413 -1.73 -3.27 8.01
N ILE A 414 -2.31 -2.34 7.27
CA ILE A 414 -1.56 -1.23 6.67
C ILE A 414 -0.99 -0.29 7.74
N SER A 415 -1.74 -0.01 8.81
CA SER A 415 -1.26 0.84 9.91
C SER A 415 -0.09 0.21 10.66
N HIS A 416 -0.12 -1.10 10.94
CA HIS A 416 1.00 -1.82 11.56
C HIS A 416 2.26 -1.78 10.71
N LEU A 417 2.13 -1.96 9.39
CA LEU A 417 3.25 -1.91 8.46
C LEU A 417 3.83 -0.48 8.37
N ALA A 418 2.98 0.51 8.09
CA ALA A 418 3.41 1.89 7.85
C ALA A 418 3.99 2.59 9.09
N ALA A 419 3.50 2.25 10.29
CA ALA A 419 3.95 2.86 11.54
C ALA A 419 5.43 2.61 11.85
N VAL A 420 5.98 1.47 11.45
CA VAL A 420 7.36 1.07 11.80
C VAL A 420 8.28 0.90 10.59
N ILE A 421 7.75 0.63 9.39
CA ILE A 421 8.53 0.46 8.16
C ILE A 421 8.48 1.77 7.38
N LYS A 422 9.61 2.46 7.31
CA LYS A 422 9.70 3.76 6.62
C LYS A 422 9.90 3.56 5.11
N GLN A 423 9.51 4.56 4.32
CA GLN A 423 9.85 4.60 2.90
C GLN A 423 11.37 4.49 2.71
N GLY A 424 11.80 3.62 1.80
CA GLY A 424 13.21 3.31 1.59
C GLY A 424 13.80 2.28 2.55
N ALA A 425 13.01 1.70 3.47
CA ALA A 425 13.46 0.58 4.30
C ALA A 425 13.82 -0.63 3.43
N THR A 426 14.83 -1.36 3.86
CA THR A 426 15.27 -2.59 3.18
C THR A 426 14.82 -3.80 4.00
N ARG A 427 14.14 -4.78 3.38
CA ARG A 427 13.83 -6.05 4.05
C ARG A 427 15.13 -6.77 4.37
N ILE A 428 15.22 -7.31 5.60
CA ILE A 428 16.38 -8.02 6.11
C ILE A 428 16.07 -9.49 6.46
N GLY A 429 17.10 -10.29 6.59
CA GLY A 429 17.00 -11.69 7.01
C GLY A 429 16.52 -11.83 8.46
N ILE A 430 15.86 -12.95 8.73
CA ILE A 430 15.45 -13.39 10.05
C ILE A 430 15.79 -14.86 10.21
N GLN A 431 16.49 -15.22 11.30
CA GLN A 431 16.48 -16.58 11.78
C GLN A 431 15.30 -16.73 12.76
N ASN A 432 14.32 -17.53 12.36
CA ASN A 432 13.09 -17.76 13.13
C ASN A 432 13.13 -19.19 13.71
N ASN A 433 13.16 -19.29 15.04
CA ASN A 433 13.15 -20.55 15.81
C ASN A 433 11.78 -20.82 16.45
N THR A 434 10.74 -20.05 16.07
CA THR A 434 9.37 -20.23 16.58
C THR A 434 8.63 -21.33 15.80
N ASN A 435 7.45 -21.68 16.27
CA ASN A 435 6.55 -22.58 15.55
C ASN A 435 5.81 -21.83 14.42
N ASN A 436 5.09 -22.56 13.58
CA ASN A 436 4.30 -22.02 12.46
C ASN A 436 3.09 -21.15 12.84
N GLN A 437 2.83 -20.96 14.16
CA GLN A 437 1.81 -20.05 14.67
C GLN A 437 2.36 -18.63 14.90
N ILE A 438 3.68 -18.45 14.86
CA ILE A 438 4.35 -17.17 14.97
C ILE A 438 5.02 -16.86 13.64
N LEU A 439 4.49 -15.85 12.94
CA LEU A 439 5.03 -15.41 11.65
C LEU A 439 5.69 -14.06 11.81
N SER A 440 6.71 -13.78 10.99
CA SER A 440 7.43 -12.51 11.10
C SER A 440 8.07 -12.05 9.79
N THR A 441 8.33 -10.74 9.72
CA THR A 441 9.14 -10.09 8.70
C THR A 441 9.86 -8.90 9.31
N ALA A 442 11.08 -8.57 8.84
CA ALA A 442 11.88 -7.50 9.41
C ALA A 442 12.53 -6.63 8.34
N PHE A 443 12.80 -5.37 8.73
CA PHE A 443 13.32 -4.33 7.86
C PHE A 443 14.35 -3.48 8.59
N GLN A 444 15.29 -2.93 7.84
CA GLN A 444 16.17 -1.85 8.27
C GLN A 444 15.68 -0.56 7.62
N ASN A 445 15.31 0.42 8.45
CA ASN A 445 14.90 1.74 8.01
C ASN A 445 16.10 2.59 7.56
N PRO A 446 15.89 3.67 6.77
CA PRO A 446 16.98 4.56 6.34
C PRO A 446 17.73 5.24 7.51
N ASP A 447 17.07 5.42 8.65
CA ASP A 447 17.68 5.93 9.89
C ASP A 447 18.38 4.85 10.72
N ASN A 448 18.56 3.66 10.16
CA ASN A 448 19.11 2.45 10.77
C ASN A 448 18.30 1.84 11.93
N THR A 449 17.15 2.37 12.28
CA THR A 449 16.23 1.65 13.17
C THR A 449 15.78 0.35 12.50
N LEU A 450 15.44 -0.66 13.29
CA LEU A 450 14.90 -1.91 12.74
C LEU A 450 13.41 -1.98 13.02
N ALA A 451 12.65 -2.41 12.03
CA ALA A 451 11.24 -2.72 12.14
C ALA A 451 11.05 -4.25 12.12
N LEU A 452 10.25 -4.76 13.06
CA LEU A 452 9.87 -6.17 13.11
C LEU A 452 8.37 -6.26 13.25
N ILE A 453 7.72 -7.02 12.35
CA ILE A 453 6.30 -7.35 12.43
C ILE A 453 6.19 -8.80 12.88
N VAL A 454 5.36 -9.07 13.88
CA VAL A 454 5.09 -10.42 14.39
C VAL A 454 3.59 -10.66 14.44
N VAL A 455 3.17 -11.80 13.90
CA VAL A 455 1.81 -12.32 14.01
C VAL A 455 1.82 -13.46 15.02
N ASN A 456 0.95 -13.40 16.03
CA ASN A 456 0.69 -14.51 16.93
C ASN A 456 -0.70 -15.09 16.65
N LYS A 457 -0.75 -16.29 16.09
CA LYS A 457 -1.99 -17.03 15.80
C LYS A 457 -2.43 -17.92 16.97
N ASN A 458 -1.60 -18.05 18.03
CA ASN A 458 -1.93 -18.82 19.20
C ASN A 458 -3.11 -18.21 19.96
N GLN A 459 -3.90 -19.06 20.61
CA GLN A 459 -5.02 -18.66 21.46
C GLN A 459 -4.59 -18.39 22.92
N GLN A 460 -3.30 -18.46 23.21
CA GLN A 460 -2.70 -18.18 24.52
C GLN A 460 -1.59 -17.13 24.37
N PRO A 461 -1.34 -16.33 25.41
CA PRO A 461 -0.20 -15.44 25.42
C PRO A 461 1.11 -16.21 25.19
N THR A 462 1.96 -15.72 24.30
CA THR A 462 3.18 -16.42 23.88
C THR A 462 4.40 -15.53 24.21
N PRO A 463 5.38 -16.01 24.99
CA PRO A 463 6.61 -15.26 25.21
C PRO A 463 7.42 -15.20 23.92
N LEU A 464 8.05 -14.06 23.68
CA LEU A 464 8.92 -13.81 22.54
C LEU A 464 10.24 -13.21 23.02
N THR A 465 11.35 -13.79 22.61
CA THR A 465 12.70 -13.24 22.79
C THR A 465 13.29 -12.88 21.43
N VAL A 466 13.60 -11.62 21.24
CA VAL A 466 14.21 -11.11 19.99
C VAL A 466 15.65 -10.70 20.26
N LYS A 467 16.56 -11.16 19.37
CA LYS A 467 17.99 -10.82 19.36
C LYS A 467 18.31 -9.88 18.21
N HIS A 468 19.06 -8.84 18.50
CA HIS A 468 19.75 -8.01 17.54
C HIS A 468 21.21 -7.79 17.96
N THR A 469 22.16 -8.35 17.22
CA THR A 469 23.59 -8.33 17.55
C THR A 469 23.86 -8.89 18.96
N ASN A 470 24.29 -8.05 19.90
CA ASN A 470 24.54 -8.41 21.30
C ASN A 470 23.47 -7.92 22.27
N THR A 471 22.31 -7.46 21.74
CA THR A 471 21.19 -6.99 22.55
C THR A 471 19.97 -7.87 22.35
N TYR A 472 19.11 -7.86 23.36
CA TYR A 472 17.89 -8.67 23.42
C TYR A 472 16.75 -7.83 23.99
N PHE A 473 15.54 -8.14 23.58
CA PHE A 473 14.35 -7.76 24.34
C PHE A 473 13.37 -8.93 24.41
N THR A 474 12.53 -8.90 25.41
CA THR A 474 11.43 -9.87 25.57
C THR A 474 10.09 -9.14 25.53
N TYR A 475 9.09 -9.81 25.01
CA TYR A 475 7.71 -9.31 24.97
C TYR A 475 6.73 -10.47 25.11
N GLN A 476 5.63 -10.26 25.82
CA GLN A 476 4.55 -11.23 25.90
C GLN A 476 3.55 -10.92 24.80
N LEU A 477 3.58 -11.70 23.72
CA LEU A 477 2.61 -11.56 22.61
C LEU A 477 1.22 -11.92 23.11
N PRO A 478 0.22 -11.03 23.00
CA PRO A 478 -1.17 -11.40 23.28
C PRO A 478 -1.66 -12.52 22.35
N PRO A 479 -2.69 -13.28 22.73
CA PRO A 479 -3.31 -14.25 21.84
C PRO A 479 -3.94 -13.54 20.62
N ASN A 480 -3.93 -14.21 19.47
CA ASN A 480 -4.55 -13.73 18.24
C ASN A 480 -4.24 -12.24 17.96
N SER A 481 -2.96 -11.92 17.81
CA SER A 481 -2.47 -10.55 17.75
C SER A 481 -1.52 -10.28 16.59
N VAL A 482 -1.44 -9.00 16.23
CA VAL A 482 -0.37 -8.41 15.42
C VAL A 482 0.41 -7.43 16.30
N VAL A 483 1.72 -7.57 16.31
CA VAL A 483 2.62 -6.73 17.09
C VAL A 483 3.74 -6.21 16.20
N SER A 484 3.90 -4.90 16.17
CA SER A 484 4.98 -4.24 15.42
C SER A 484 5.97 -3.60 16.39
N PHE A 485 7.25 -3.79 16.13
CA PHE A 485 8.34 -3.27 16.94
C PHE A 485 9.18 -2.30 16.12
N LEU A 486 9.45 -1.12 16.67
CA LEU A 486 10.49 -0.21 16.19
C LEU A 486 11.65 -0.22 17.18
N ILE A 487 12.76 -0.81 16.73
CA ILE A 487 13.94 -1.10 17.53
C ILE A 487 14.99 -0.03 17.24
N PRO A 488 15.51 0.68 18.25
CA PRO A 488 16.51 1.71 18.03
C PRO A 488 17.83 1.15 17.50
N GLN A 489 18.60 2.00 16.83
CA GLN A 489 20.00 1.70 16.49
C GLN A 489 20.83 1.56 17.75
N ASN A 490 21.68 0.53 17.80
CA ASN A 490 22.66 0.32 18.90
C ASN A 490 23.93 1.15 18.69
#